data_f67a4819c367cfdc2411964945439e09
#
_entry.id   f67a4819c367cfdc2411964945439e09
#
_cell.length_a   1.000
_cell.length_b   1.000
_cell.length_c   1.000
_cell.angle_alpha   90.00
_cell.angle_beta   90.00
_cell.angle_gamma   90.00
#
_symmetry.space_group_name_H-M   'P 1'
#
loop_
_entity.id
_entity.type
_entity.pdbx_description
1 polymer ?
#
loop_
_entity_poly.entity_id
_entity_poly.type
_entity_poly.pdbx_seq_one_letter_code
_entity_poly.pdbx_strand_id
1 'polypeptide(L)'
;MMRSRRIVVAIAIVAACLIGLGLASDFLVDWTWFFSLGFLGVFWTIIGAKIALFAAVFVATAIAIWANGALAFRFAGSRAYPRPVSMPWQSLGSEQLPAVIERLVPYLLRRRLVAGISVVVAAFVAFGWTANWNLALNYIDQVPYGQSDPLFGNDFSFYLFSLPAFVALKGWMLFVLALGALLAALIYWACGEIAFDARRRFVSAAAIAQGSVLLGFFFAIEAWSFCLDRYLLLYGNNGVVVGASYTDIHVELPILMALVALCCAASIASFANARLRSVKLPLALLALVLGTSFVLAPVATGCFSASM
;
A
#
# COMPACT_ATOMS: atom_id res chain seq x y z
N MET A 1 -41.79 -4.80 2.20
CA MET A 1 -40.44 -4.88 1.64
C MET A 1 -40.22 -4.08 0.33
N MET A 2 -41.10 -4.09 -0.66
CA MET A 2 -40.92 -3.35 -1.93
C MET A 2 -40.88 -1.81 -1.77
N ARG A 3 -41.60 -1.23 -0.83
CA ARG A 3 -41.68 0.25 -0.62
C ARG A 3 -40.38 0.80 -0.05
N SER A 4 -39.73 0.07 0.89
CA SER A 4 -38.44 0.49 1.48
C SER A 4 -37.30 0.42 0.44
N ARG A 5 -37.30 -0.57 -0.44
CA ARG A 5 -36.31 -0.69 -1.51
C ARG A 5 -36.41 0.47 -2.53
N ARG A 6 -37.62 0.92 -2.86
CA ARG A 6 -37.85 2.08 -3.74
C ARG A 6 -37.35 3.38 -3.10
N ILE A 7 -37.57 3.55 -1.79
CA ILE A 7 -37.07 4.72 -1.03
C ILE A 7 -35.55 4.75 -1.01
N VAL A 8 -34.88 3.60 -0.72
CA VAL A 8 -33.42 3.52 -0.72
C VAL A 8 -32.83 3.82 -2.12
N VAL A 9 -33.45 3.29 -3.18
CA VAL A 9 -33.02 3.58 -4.55
C VAL A 9 -33.23 5.07 -4.88
N ALA A 10 -34.34 5.67 -4.50
CA ALA A 10 -34.59 7.09 -4.71
C ALA A 10 -33.57 7.98 -3.98
N ILE A 11 -33.25 7.66 -2.71
CA ILE A 11 -32.22 8.37 -1.94
C ILE A 11 -30.85 8.22 -2.61
N ALA A 12 -30.48 7.02 -3.07
CA ALA A 12 -29.23 6.78 -3.77
C ALA A 12 -29.13 7.58 -5.08
N ILE A 13 -30.22 7.67 -5.85
CA ILE A 13 -30.27 8.47 -7.08
C ILE A 13 -30.12 9.97 -6.75
N VAL A 14 -30.84 10.47 -5.75
CA VAL A 14 -30.73 11.88 -5.34
C VAL A 14 -29.32 12.19 -4.85
N ALA A 15 -28.73 11.33 -4.04
CA ALA A 15 -27.34 11.50 -3.58
C ALA A 15 -26.36 11.50 -4.76
N ALA A 16 -26.52 10.58 -5.72
CA ALA A 16 -25.68 10.53 -6.93
C ALA A 16 -25.85 11.80 -7.78
N CYS A 17 -27.07 12.31 -7.94
CA CYS A 17 -27.34 13.57 -8.65
C CYS A 17 -26.70 14.77 -7.95
N LEU A 18 -26.78 14.85 -6.62
CA LEU A 18 -26.18 15.95 -5.85
C LEU A 18 -24.64 15.92 -5.94
N ILE A 19 -24.04 14.74 -5.84
CA ILE A 19 -22.59 14.57 -6.03
C ILE A 19 -22.19 14.96 -7.48
N GLY A 20 -22.96 14.50 -8.47
CA GLY A 20 -22.73 14.83 -9.87
C GLY A 20 -22.82 16.33 -10.16
N LEU A 21 -23.80 17.00 -9.58
CA LEU A 21 -23.95 18.47 -9.66
C LEU A 21 -22.79 19.21 -8.99
N GLY A 22 -22.30 18.73 -7.83
CA GLY A 22 -21.13 19.30 -7.17
C GLY A 22 -19.89 19.20 -8.05
N LEU A 23 -19.59 18.00 -8.55
CA LEU A 23 -18.44 17.77 -9.45
C LEU A 23 -18.53 18.58 -10.75
N ALA A 24 -19.74 18.71 -11.34
CA ALA A 24 -19.96 19.53 -12.53
C ALA A 24 -19.79 21.02 -12.24
N SER A 25 -20.23 21.48 -11.06
CA SER A 25 -20.05 22.86 -10.62
C SER A 25 -18.58 23.22 -10.47
N ASP A 26 -17.79 22.40 -9.77
CA ASP A 26 -16.34 22.62 -9.59
C ASP A 26 -15.63 22.64 -10.93
N PHE A 27 -15.96 21.69 -11.82
CA PHE A 27 -15.40 21.65 -13.17
C PHE A 27 -15.72 22.92 -13.98
N LEU A 28 -16.96 23.39 -13.94
CA LEU A 28 -17.39 24.58 -14.67
C LEU A 28 -16.76 25.87 -14.11
N VAL A 29 -16.64 25.96 -12.79
CA VAL A 29 -15.98 27.10 -12.12
C VAL A 29 -14.51 27.16 -12.53
N ASP A 30 -13.79 26.05 -12.42
CA ASP A 30 -12.39 26.00 -12.83
C ASP A 30 -12.22 26.29 -14.32
N TRP A 31 -13.06 25.70 -15.17
CA TRP A 31 -13.01 25.92 -16.61
C TRP A 31 -13.26 27.38 -16.99
N THR A 32 -14.30 28.02 -16.41
CA THR A 32 -14.61 29.43 -16.68
C THR A 32 -13.51 30.35 -16.16
N TRP A 33 -12.89 30.03 -15.02
CA TRP A 33 -11.78 30.80 -14.47
C TRP A 33 -10.53 30.73 -15.36
N PHE A 34 -10.09 29.54 -15.76
CA PHE A 34 -8.95 29.38 -16.68
C PHE A 34 -9.25 29.97 -18.06
N PHE A 35 -10.49 29.91 -18.52
CA PHE A 35 -10.92 30.53 -19.78
C PHE A 35 -10.79 32.06 -19.72
N SER A 36 -11.26 32.68 -18.64
CA SER A 36 -11.23 34.13 -18.46
C SER A 36 -9.81 34.71 -18.40
N LEU A 37 -8.85 33.88 -17.92
CA LEU A 37 -7.43 34.24 -17.84
C LEU A 37 -6.63 33.90 -19.11
N GLY A 38 -7.22 33.22 -20.09
CA GLY A 38 -6.53 32.78 -21.31
C GLY A 38 -5.61 31.55 -21.10
N PHE A 39 -5.70 30.85 -19.97
CA PHE A 39 -4.86 29.70 -19.61
C PHE A 39 -5.56 28.33 -19.74
N LEU A 40 -6.44 28.16 -20.70
CA LEU A 40 -7.11 26.86 -20.94
C LEU A 40 -6.14 25.70 -21.18
N GLY A 41 -4.96 25.95 -21.75
CA GLY A 41 -3.94 24.93 -21.93
C GLY A 41 -3.50 24.31 -20.59
N VAL A 42 -3.31 25.12 -19.55
CA VAL A 42 -2.96 24.66 -18.20
C VAL A 42 -4.08 23.81 -17.61
N PHE A 43 -5.33 24.23 -17.77
CA PHE A 43 -6.50 23.47 -17.33
C PHE A 43 -6.52 22.04 -17.92
N TRP A 44 -6.33 21.93 -19.24
CA TRP A 44 -6.31 20.63 -19.91
C TRP A 44 -5.09 19.78 -19.53
N THR A 45 -3.95 20.38 -19.27
CA THR A 45 -2.76 19.69 -18.74
C THR A 45 -3.05 19.08 -17.37
N ILE A 46 -3.68 19.83 -16.46
CA ILE A 46 -4.07 19.33 -15.13
C ILE A 46 -5.05 18.17 -15.24
N ILE A 47 -6.10 18.32 -16.04
CA ILE A 47 -7.10 17.26 -16.23
C ILE A 47 -6.46 16.01 -16.86
N GLY A 48 -5.64 16.19 -17.89
CA GLY A 48 -4.91 15.12 -18.55
C GLY A 48 -3.98 14.36 -17.60
N ALA A 49 -3.24 15.09 -16.76
CA ALA A 49 -2.38 14.50 -15.72
C ALA A 49 -3.17 13.70 -14.71
N LYS A 50 -4.30 14.23 -14.20
CA LYS A 50 -5.19 13.51 -13.28
C LYS A 50 -5.73 12.22 -13.89
N ILE A 51 -6.17 12.25 -15.15
CA ILE A 51 -6.70 11.08 -15.87
C ILE A 51 -5.58 10.05 -16.11
N ALA A 52 -4.42 10.49 -16.57
CA ALA A 52 -3.28 9.61 -16.83
C ALA A 52 -2.81 8.93 -15.53
N LEU A 53 -2.69 9.69 -14.45
CA LEU A 53 -2.31 9.16 -13.14
C LEU A 53 -3.36 8.18 -12.61
N PHE A 54 -4.66 8.53 -12.71
CA PHE A 54 -5.75 7.62 -12.36
C PHE A 54 -5.64 6.32 -13.13
N ALA A 55 -5.50 6.37 -14.45
CA ALA A 55 -5.42 5.17 -15.28
C ALA A 55 -4.21 4.31 -14.94
N ALA A 56 -3.03 4.91 -14.75
CA ALA A 56 -1.81 4.20 -14.39
C ALA A 56 -1.94 3.49 -13.03
N VAL A 57 -2.38 4.22 -12.00
CA VAL A 57 -2.55 3.68 -10.65
C VAL A 57 -3.66 2.64 -10.61
N PHE A 58 -4.78 2.87 -11.31
CA PHE A 58 -5.89 1.93 -11.41
C PHE A 58 -5.45 0.60 -12.02
N VAL A 59 -4.81 0.63 -13.17
CA VAL A 59 -4.35 -0.58 -13.88
C VAL A 59 -3.33 -1.33 -13.03
N ALA A 60 -2.32 -0.64 -12.51
CA ALA A 60 -1.28 -1.27 -11.69
C ALA A 60 -1.85 -1.89 -10.41
N THR A 61 -2.74 -1.18 -9.69
CA THR A 61 -3.39 -1.68 -8.48
C THR A 61 -4.33 -2.85 -8.78
N ALA A 62 -5.13 -2.75 -9.84
CA ALA A 62 -6.06 -3.82 -10.24
C ALA A 62 -5.31 -5.10 -10.57
N ILE A 63 -4.22 -5.00 -11.35
CA ILE A 63 -3.38 -6.15 -11.71
C ILE A 63 -2.74 -6.76 -10.45
N ALA A 64 -2.15 -5.93 -9.57
CA ALA A 64 -1.48 -6.41 -8.37
C ALA A 64 -2.43 -7.16 -7.42
N ILE A 65 -3.59 -6.58 -7.12
CA ILE A 65 -4.58 -7.20 -6.22
C ILE A 65 -5.21 -8.43 -6.87
N TRP A 66 -5.58 -8.34 -8.17
CA TRP A 66 -6.16 -9.47 -8.89
C TRP A 66 -5.18 -10.65 -9.01
N ALA A 67 -3.93 -10.40 -9.39
CA ALA A 67 -2.91 -11.43 -9.51
C ALA A 67 -2.66 -12.12 -8.17
N ASN A 68 -2.53 -11.34 -7.09
CA ASN A 68 -2.33 -11.87 -5.74
C ASN A 68 -3.53 -12.72 -5.28
N GLY A 69 -4.77 -12.25 -5.46
CA GLY A 69 -5.97 -13.00 -5.17
C GLY A 69 -6.14 -14.24 -6.04
N ALA A 70 -5.83 -14.16 -7.35
CA ALA A 70 -5.87 -15.30 -8.27
C ALA A 70 -4.86 -16.38 -7.89
N LEU A 71 -3.66 -15.99 -7.44
CA LEU A 71 -2.64 -16.91 -6.91
C LEU A 71 -3.11 -17.59 -5.63
N ALA A 72 -3.69 -16.82 -4.70
CA ALA A 72 -4.24 -17.36 -3.46
C ALA A 72 -5.31 -18.44 -3.76
N PHE A 73 -6.24 -18.18 -4.68
CA PHE A 73 -7.23 -19.17 -5.11
C PHE A 73 -6.63 -20.37 -5.78
N ARG A 74 -5.65 -20.17 -6.65
CA ARG A 74 -4.98 -21.28 -7.34
C ARG A 74 -4.32 -22.24 -6.36
N PHE A 75 -3.68 -21.70 -5.33
CA PHE A 75 -2.96 -22.50 -4.34
C PHE A 75 -3.88 -23.07 -3.25
N ALA A 76 -4.92 -22.36 -2.83
CA ALA A 76 -5.93 -22.87 -1.91
C ALA A 76 -6.83 -23.93 -2.58
N GLY A 77 -7.25 -23.70 -3.83
CA GLY A 77 -8.15 -24.60 -4.58
C GLY A 77 -7.53 -25.93 -5.03
N SER A 78 -6.21 -26.04 -5.10
CA SER A 78 -5.54 -27.28 -5.54
C SER A 78 -5.68 -28.46 -4.55
N ARG A 79 -6.15 -28.21 -3.33
CA ARG A 79 -6.38 -29.21 -2.28
C ARG A 79 -7.83 -29.26 -1.79
N ALA A 80 -8.68 -28.38 -2.28
CA ALA A 80 -10.08 -28.30 -1.88
C ALA A 80 -10.93 -29.31 -2.63
N TYR A 81 -10.86 -30.56 -2.24
CA TYR A 81 -12.06 -31.42 -2.29
C TYR A 81 -13.01 -30.92 -1.18
N PRO A 82 -14.32 -30.91 -1.39
CA PRO A 82 -15.26 -30.42 -0.41
C PRO A 82 -15.26 -31.31 0.82
N ARG A 83 -14.35 -31.10 1.73
CA ARG A 83 -14.69 -31.34 3.13
C ARG A 83 -15.81 -30.36 3.43
N PRO A 84 -16.93 -30.81 4.07
CA PRO A 84 -17.87 -29.88 4.65
C PRO A 84 -16.97 -28.97 5.50
N VAL A 85 -16.81 -27.73 5.04
CA VAL A 85 -16.00 -26.74 5.73
C VAL A 85 -16.71 -26.56 7.05
N SER A 86 -16.21 -27.21 8.09
CA SER A 86 -16.49 -26.80 9.44
C SER A 86 -15.84 -25.44 9.55
N MET A 87 -16.62 -24.42 9.20
CA MET A 87 -16.17 -23.04 9.18
C MET A 87 -15.59 -22.74 10.55
N PRO A 88 -14.43 -22.04 10.67
CA PRO A 88 -13.78 -21.79 11.96
C PRO A 88 -14.70 -21.14 13.01
N TRP A 89 -15.77 -20.48 12.58
CA TRP A 89 -16.79 -19.90 13.44
C TRP A 89 -17.86 -20.89 13.94
N GLN A 90 -17.99 -22.11 13.41
CA GLN A 90 -18.87 -23.12 13.96
C GLN A 90 -18.40 -23.63 15.32
N SER A 91 -17.12 -23.42 15.66
CA SER A 91 -16.56 -23.72 16.98
C SER A 91 -16.65 -22.57 17.97
N LEU A 92 -17.07 -21.36 17.55
CA LEU A 92 -17.14 -20.16 18.38
C LEU A 92 -18.52 -19.93 19.06
N GLY A 93 -19.26 -21.00 19.30
CA GLY A 93 -20.56 -20.91 19.97
C GLY A 93 -21.69 -20.55 19.00
N SER A 94 -22.75 -21.27 19.08
CA SER A 94 -23.93 -21.33 18.22
C SER A 94 -24.80 -20.04 18.19
N GLU A 95 -24.23 -18.87 18.20
CA GLU A 95 -24.98 -17.67 17.83
C GLU A 95 -24.84 -17.49 16.31
N GLN A 96 -25.96 -17.73 15.68
CA GLN A 96 -26.23 -17.74 14.26
C GLN A 96 -25.60 -16.52 13.58
N LEU A 97 -24.45 -16.70 12.96
CA LEU A 97 -24.07 -15.81 11.86
C LEU A 97 -25.22 -15.82 10.84
N PRO A 98 -25.70 -14.65 10.39
CA PRO A 98 -26.85 -14.59 9.51
C PRO A 98 -26.65 -15.58 8.35
N ALA A 99 -27.65 -16.39 8.04
CA ALA A 99 -27.65 -17.35 6.92
C ALA A 99 -27.24 -16.75 5.56
N VAL A 100 -27.18 -15.43 5.48
CA VAL A 100 -26.65 -14.62 4.40
C VAL A 100 -25.13 -14.80 4.23
N ILE A 101 -24.36 -14.90 5.33
CA ILE A 101 -22.88 -15.05 5.27
C ILE A 101 -22.53 -16.47 4.83
N GLU A 102 -23.23 -17.49 5.33
CA GLU A 102 -23.04 -18.89 4.89
C GLU A 102 -23.33 -19.09 3.40
N ARG A 103 -24.29 -18.35 2.84
CA ARG A 103 -24.59 -18.38 1.40
C ARG A 103 -23.65 -17.53 0.57
N LEU A 104 -23.05 -16.47 1.13
CA LEU A 104 -22.14 -15.58 0.43
C LEU A 104 -20.73 -16.15 0.29
N VAL A 105 -20.26 -16.96 1.24
CA VAL A 105 -18.89 -17.52 1.21
C VAL A 105 -18.57 -18.29 -0.08
N PRO A 106 -19.38 -19.24 -0.58
CA PRO A 106 -19.09 -19.93 -1.85
C PRO A 106 -19.18 -18.99 -3.07
N TYR A 107 -19.90 -17.87 -2.96
CA TYR A 107 -19.91 -16.82 -3.99
C TYR A 107 -18.68 -15.91 -3.92
N LEU A 108 -18.21 -15.58 -2.72
CA LEU A 108 -16.98 -14.82 -2.49
C LEU A 108 -15.74 -15.57 -3.01
N LEU A 109 -15.79 -16.89 -3.03
CA LEU A 109 -14.76 -17.77 -3.54
C LEU A 109 -14.73 -17.89 -5.07
N ARG A 110 -15.63 -17.22 -5.80
CA ARG A 110 -15.60 -17.24 -7.26
C ARG A 110 -14.56 -16.24 -7.79
N ARG A 111 -13.72 -16.71 -8.70
CA ARG A 111 -12.67 -15.94 -9.39
C ARG A 111 -13.16 -14.61 -9.97
N ARG A 112 -14.44 -14.54 -10.41
CA ARG A 112 -15.10 -13.35 -10.90
C ARG A 112 -15.31 -12.28 -9.81
N LEU A 113 -15.49 -12.70 -8.58
CA LEU A 113 -15.72 -11.80 -7.44
C LEU A 113 -14.43 -11.14 -7.00
N VAL A 114 -13.31 -11.89 -7.00
CA VAL A 114 -11.99 -11.29 -6.76
C VAL A 114 -11.67 -10.25 -7.82
N ALA A 115 -11.97 -10.51 -9.10
CA ALA A 115 -11.80 -9.51 -10.15
C ALA A 115 -12.66 -8.27 -9.88
N GLY A 116 -13.93 -8.44 -9.50
CA GLY A 116 -14.81 -7.32 -9.14
C GLY A 116 -14.29 -6.51 -7.94
N ILE A 117 -13.87 -7.20 -6.87
CA ILE A 117 -13.28 -6.55 -5.68
C ILE A 117 -12.00 -5.79 -6.08
N SER A 118 -11.13 -6.40 -6.90
CA SER A 118 -9.89 -5.77 -7.34
C SER A 118 -10.15 -4.49 -8.13
N VAL A 119 -11.16 -4.48 -9.01
CA VAL A 119 -11.57 -3.31 -9.78
C VAL A 119 -12.09 -2.20 -8.86
N VAL A 120 -12.98 -2.54 -7.92
CA VAL A 120 -13.54 -1.57 -6.98
C VAL A 120 -12.45 -0.96 -6.08
N VAL A 121 -11.60 -1.81 -5.49
CA VAL A 121 -10.50 -1.34 -4.64
C VAL A 121 -9.53 -0.48 -5.45
N ALA A 122 -9.16 -0.92 -6.67
CA ALA A 122 -8.27 -0.14 -7.54
C ALA A 122 -8.86 1.22 -7.91
N ALA A 123 -10.18 1.30 -8.15
CA ALA A 123 -10.84 2.57 -8.43
C ALA A 123 -10.77 3.54 -7.24
N PHE A 124 -11.00 3.05 -6.02
CA PHE A 124 -10.86 3.87 -4.81
C PHE A 124 -9.43 4.34 -4.59
N VAL A 125 -8.45 3.45 -4.73
CA VAL A 125 -7.03 3.80 -4.57
C VAL A 125 -6.62 4.81 -5.63
N ALA A 126 -6.96 4.57 -6.89
CA ALA A 126 -6.62 5.46 -7.99
C ALA A 126 -7.28 6.84 -7.84
N PHE A 127 -8.54 6.89 -7.39
CA PHE A 127 -9.23 8.15 -7.14
C PHE A 127 -8.52 8.98 -6.06
N GLY A 128 -8.16 8.36 -4.94
CA GLY A 128 -7.39 9.03 -3.88
C GLY A 128 -6.02 9.54 -4.38
N TRP A 129 -5.39 8.80 -5.30
CA TRP A 129 -4.09 9.18 -5.84
C TRP A 129 -4.12 10.33 -6.85
N THR A 130 -5.28 10.64 -7.44
CA THR A 130 -5.40 11.80 -8.35
C THR A 130 -5.02 13.14 -7.68
N ALA A 131 -5.09 13.23 -6.36
CA ALA A 131 -4.63 14.40 -5.61
C ALA A 131 -3.12 14.68 -5.79
N ASN A 132 -2.32 13.65 -6.12
CA ASN A 132 -0.87 13.75 -6.30
C ASN A 132 -0.46 14.07 -7.76
N TRP A 133 -1.37 14.59 -8.60
CA TRP A 133 -1.10 14.89 -10.00
C TRP A 133 0.08 15.86 -10.20
N ASN A 134 0.24 16.80 -9.27
CA ASN A 134 1.34 17.76 -9.26
C ASN A 134 2.71 17.09 -9.05
N LEU A 135 2.79 16.07 -8.17
CA LEU A 135 4.03 15.30 -7.98
C LEU A 135 4.42 14.56 -9.26
N ALA A 136 3.44 14.01 -9.97
CA ALA A 136 3.68 13.31 -11.23
C ALA A 136 4.20 14.26 -12.33
N LEU A 137 3.57 15.43 -12.49
CA LEU A 137 4.01 16.43 -13.45
C LEU A 137 5.40 16.99 -13.11
N ASN A 138 5.61 17.36 -11.85
CA ASN A 138 6.90 17.88 -11.39
C ASN A 138 8.04 16.87 -11.60
N TYR A 139 7.77 15.57 -11.47
CA TYR A 139 8.73 14.52 -11.74
C TYR A 139 9.03 14.37 -13.25
N ILE A 140 8.00 14.48 -14.11
CA ILE A 140 8.15 14.28 -15.56
C ILE A 140 8.83 15.50 -16.20
N ASP A 141 8.42 16.70 -15.82
CA ASP A 141 8.88 17.96 -16.41
C ASP A 141 9.99 18.65 -15.59
N GLN A 142 10.72 17.88 -14.77
CA GLN A 142 11.80 18.44 -13.95
C GLN A 142 12.93 19.02 -14.80
N VAL A 143 13.40 20.19 -14.40
CA VAL A 143 14.53 20.87 -15.02
C VAL A 143 15.72 20.82 -14.06
N PRO A 144 16.94 20.49 -14.52
CA PRO A 144 18.14 20.51 -13.69
C PRO A 144 18.37 21.90 -13.10
N TYR A 145 18.63 21.94 -11.79
CA TYR A 145 18.93 23.19 -11.09
C TYR A 145 20.37 23.68 -11.34
N GLY A 146 21.26 22.75 -11.70
CA GLY A 146 22.66 23.03 -12.02
C GLY A 146 23.58 23.19 -10.80
N GLN A 147 23.08 22.94 -9.59
CA GLN A 147 23.87 22.88 -8.36
C GLN A 147 23.62 21.53 -7.67
N SER A 148 24.70 20.92 -7.18
CA SER A 148 24.66 19.63 -6.52
C SER A 148 24.83 19.77 -5.02
N ASP A 149 24.18 18.89 -4.28
CA ASP A 149 24.35 18.71 -2.85
C ASP A 149 25.77 18.22 -2.53
N PRO A 150 26.43 18.81 -1.52
CA PRO A 150 27.80 18.44 -1.15
C PRO A 150 27.94 17.06 -0.49
N LEU A 151 26.84 16.47 0.04
CA LEU A 151 26.89 15.22 0.78
C LEU A 151 26.73 14.00 -0.16
N PHE A 152 25.75 14.04 -1.05
CA PHE A 152 25.42 12.93 -1.97
C PHE A 152 25.74 13.23 -3.44
N GLY A 153 26.03 14.49 -3.78
CA GLY A 153 26.35 14.92 -5.14
C GLY A 153 25.16 14.96 -6.11
N ASN A 154 23.94 14.83 -5.61
CA ASN A 154 22.73 14.92 -6.44
C ASN A 154 22.38 16.38 -6.72
N ASP A 155 21.86 16.66 -7.92
CA ASP A 155 21.29 17.97 -8.26
C ASP A 155 20.11 18.30 -7.34
N PHE A 156 19.92 19.58 -6.99
CA PHE A 156 18.80 20.01 -6.14
C PHE A 156 17.43 19.68 -6.74
N SER A 157 17.32 19.59 -8.05
CA SER A 157 16.09 19.14 -8.73
C SER A 157 15.64 17.73 -8.29
N PHE A 158 16.58 16.85 -7.97
CA PHE A 158 16.27 15.52 -7.42
C PHE A 158 15.50 15.62 -6.10
N TYR A 159 15.95 16.47 -5.20
CA TYR A 159 15.31 16.66 -3.90
C TYR A 159 13.93 17.31 -4.04
N LEU A 160 13.79 18.30 -4.92
CA LEU A 160 12.55 19.05 -5.10
C LEU A 160 11.45 18.26 -5.82
N PHE A 161 11.82 17.43 -6.81
CA PHE A 161 10.87 16.81 -7.73
C PHE A 161 10.87 15.28 -7.66
N SER A 162 12.04 14.64 -7.71
CA SER A 162 12.14 13.19 -7.78
C SER A 162 11.90 12.53 -6.41
N LEU A 163 12.50 13.03 -5.36
CA LEU A 163 12.41 12.43 -4.02
C LEU A 163 10.97 12.41 -3.47
N PRO A 164 10.18 13.51 -3.54
CA PRO A 164 8.77 13.46 -3.13
C PRO A 164 7.94 12.46 -3.93
N ALA A 165 8.19 12.34 -5.24
CA ALA A 165 7.52 11.36 -6.09
C ALA A 165 7.86 9.93 -5.69
N PHE A 166 9.12 9.63 -5.38
CA PHE A 166 9.55 8.30 -4.90
C PHE A 166 8.99 7.96 -3.53
N VAL A 167 8.93 8.93 -2.60
CA VAL A 167 8.30 8.75 -1.29
C VAL A 167 6.82 8.44 -1.42
N ALA A 168 6.12 9.16 -2.31
CA ALA A 168 4.73 8.88 -2.59
C ALA A 168 4.56 7.49 -3.23
N LEU A 169 5.37 7.13 -4.23
CA LEU A 169 5.35 5.82 -4.89
C LEU A 169 5.57 4.68 -3.87
N LYS A 170 6.55 4.83 -2.97
CA LYS A 170 6.79 3.89 -1.86
C LYS A 170 5.53 3.68 -1.03
N GLY A 171 4.89 4.75 -0.60
CA GLY A 171 3.65 4.70 0.18
C GLY A 171 2.54 3.93 -0.53
N TRP A 172 2.36 4.17 -1.84
CA TRP A 172 1.41 3.43 -2.65
C TRP A 172 1.75 1.94 -2.76
N MET A 173 3.02 1.59 -3.00
CA MET A 173 3.45 0.19 -3.09
C MET A 173 3.18 -0.57 -1.79
N LEU A 174 3.52 0.01 -0.62
CA LEU A 174 3.24 -0.60 0.69
C LEU A 174 1.74 -0.76 0.92
N PHE A 175 0.95 0.24 0.57
CA PHE A 175 -0.50 0.19 0.73
C PHE A 175 -1.14 -0.91 -0.14
N VAL A 176 -0.77 -1.00 -1.41
CA VAL A 176 -1.26 -2.05 -2.32
C VAL A 176 -0.80 -3.44 -1.87
N LEU A 177 0.43 -3.56 -1.39
CA LEU A 177 0.96 -4.80 -0.83
C LEU A 177 0.16 -5.25 0.41
N ALA A 178 -0.14 -4.32 1.32
CA ALA A 178 -0.95 -4.59 2.52
C ALA A 178 -2.37 -5.04 2.15
N LEU A 179 -3.03 -4.36 1.21
CA LEU A 179 -4.34 -4.76 0.70
C LEU A 179 -4.30 -6.14 0.04
N GLY A 180 -3.26 -6.42 -0.74
CA GLY A 180 -3.06 -7.72 -1.35
C GLY A 180 -2.83 -8.82 -0.32
N ALA A 181 -2.04 -8.56 0.72
CA ALA A 181 -1.80 -9.48 1.82
C ALA A 181 -3.08 -9.77 2.60
N LEU A 182 -3.88 -8.73 2.90
CA LEU A 182 -5.19 -8.88 3.55
C LEU A 182 -6.13 -9.74 2.70
N LEU A 183 -6.23 -9.48 1.40
CA LEU A 183 -7.07 -10.25 0.50
C LEU A 183 -6.64 -11.72 0.45
N ALA A 184 -5.34 -12.00 0.33
CA ALA A 184 -4.80 -13.34 0.35
C ALA A 184 -5.09 -14.06 1.68
N ALA A 185 -4.89 -13.39 2.82
CA ALA A 185 -5.20 -13.92 4.14
C ALA A 185 -6.69 -14.27 4.28
N LEU A 186 -7.59 -13.39 3.81
CA LEU A 186 -9.04 -13.64 3.82
C LEU A 186 -9.41 -14.84 2.94
N ILE A 187 -8.80 -14.99 1.76
CA ILE A 187 -9.03 -16.13 0.88
C ILE A 187 -8.57 -17.43 1.55
N TYR A 188 -7.36 -17.47 2.10
CA TYR A 188 -6.85 -18.66 2.79
C TYR A 188 -7.67 -19.00 4.04
N TRP A 189 -8.10 -18.00 4.79
CA TRP A 189 -8.99 -18.21 5.94
C TRP A 189 -10.35 -18.73 5.51
N ALA A 190 -10.97 -18.17 4.48
CA ALA A 190 -12.24 -18.62 3.96
C ALA A 190 -12.18 -20.04 3.33
N CYS A 191 -11.01 -20.42 2.80
CA CYS A 191 -10.78 -21.79 2.31
C CYS A 191 -10.42 -22.80 3.41
N GLY A 192 -10.33 -22.38 4.69
CA GLY A 192 -9.94 -23.24 5.81
C GLY A 192 -8.46 -23.64 5.83
N GLU A 193 -7.64 -22.97 5.03
CA GLU A 193 -6.18 -23.18 4.96
C GLU A 193 -5.44 -22.48 6.10
N ILE A 194 -6.11 -21.55 6.79
CA ILE A 194 -5.67 -20.90 8.03
C ILE A 194 -6.75 -21.13 9.09
N ALA A 195 -6.41 -21.81 10.18
CA ALA A 195 -7.29 -22.03 11.32
C ALA A 195 -6.59 -21.58 12.60
N PHE A 196 -7.28 -20.72 13.38
CA PHE A 196 -6.85 -20.25 14.72
C PHE A 196 -7.81 -20.80 15.78
N ASP A 197 -8.04 -22.13 15.79
CA ASP A 197 -8.83 -22.73 16.85
C ASP A 197 -7.98 -23.01 18.10
N ALA A 198 -8.60 -22.97 19.27
CA ALA A 198 -7.95 -23.23 20.56
C ALA A 198 -7.26 -24.61 20.62
N ARG A 199 -7.73 -25.57 19.80
CA ARG A 199 -7.19 -26.92 19.72
C ARG A 199 -6.28 -27.20 18.51
N ARG A 200 -6.29 -26.34 17.46
CA ARG A 200 -5.49 -26.53 16.25
C ARG A 200 -5.11 -25.19 15.65
N ARG A 201 -3.83 -24.83 15.79
CA ARG A 201 -3.25 -23.73 15.02
C ARG A 201 -2.62 -24.33 13.76
N PHE A 202 -3.23 -24.08 12.62
CA PHE A 202 -2.78 -24.63 11.34
C PHE A 202 -2.70 -23.50 10.31
N VAL A 203 -1.57 -23.42 9.63
CA VAL A 203 -1.37 -22.57 8.45
C VAL A 203 -0.83 -23.45 7.34
N SER A 204 -1.49 -23.46 6.20
CA SER A 204 -1.08 -24.31 5.10
C SER A 204 0.27 -23.90 4.51
N ALA A 205 0.97 -24.88 3.92
CA ALA A 205 2.24 -24.64 3.24
C ALA A 205 2.10 -23.64 2.07
N ALA A 206 0.93 -23.56 1.45
CA ALA A 206 0.63 -22.61 0.38
C ALA A 206 0.48 -21.19 0.93
N ALA A 207 -0.25 -21.01 2.03
CA ALA A 207 -0.39 -19.72 2.71
C ALA A 207 0.97 -19.20 3.22
N ILE A 208 1.82 -20.10 3.78
CA ILE A 208 3.17 -19.74 4.21
C ILE A 208 4.02 -19.29 3.01
N ALA A 209 3.97 -20.04 1.90
CA ALA A 209 4.76 -19.71 0.71
C ALA A 209 4.38 -18.34 0.14
N GLN A 210 3.07 -18.08 -0.07
CA GLN A 210 2.61 -16.79 -0.58
C GLN A 210 2.85 -15.66 0.41
N GLY A 211 2.59 -15.88 1.71
CA GLY A 211 2.89 -14.91 2.76
C GLY A 211 4.38 -14.55 2.81
N SER A 212 5.27 -15.54 2.60
CA SER A 212 6.71 -15.30 2.54
C SER A 212 7.11 -14.46 1.32
N VAL A 213 6.48 -14.67 0.16
CA VAL A 213 6.72 -13.84 -1.03
C VAL A 213 6.28 -12.40 -0.78
N LEU A 214 5.09 -12.21 -0.20
CA LEU A 214 4.59 -10.86 0.12
C LEU A 214 5.48 -10.17 1.16
N LEU A 215 5.97 -10.91 2.16
CA LEU A 215 6.91 -10.39 3.15
C LEU A 215 8.27 -10.06 2.51
N GLY A 216 8.71 -10.85 1.52
CA GLY A 216 9.90 -10.54 0.73
C GLY A 216 9.78 -9.22 -0.01
N PHE A 217 8.63 -8.96 -0.65
CA PHE A 217 8.36 -7.65 -1.28
C PHE A 217 8.27 -6.52 -0.25
N PHE A 218 7.66 -6.78 0.91
CA PHE A 218 7.62 -5.80 2.00
C PHE A 218 9.04 -5.37 2.40
N PHE A 219 9.93 -6.30 2.70
CA PHE A 219 11.31 -5.97 3.07
C PHE A 219 12.09 -5.31 1.92
N ALA A 220 11.82 -5.67 0.67
CA ALA A 220 12.46 -5.00 -0.48
C ALA A 220 12.03 -3.52 -0.57
N ILE A 221 10.74 -3.23 -0.35
CA ILE A 221 10.23 -1.86 -0.35
C ILE A 221 10.76 -1.09 0.87
N GLU A 222 10.86 -1.72 2.04
CA GLU A 222 11.45 -1.10 3.23
C GLU A 222 12.94 -0.82 3.05
N ALA A 223 13.71 -1.72 2.41
CA ALA A 223 15.10 -1.44 2.06
C ALA A 223 15.20 -0.19 1.17
N TRP A 224 14.34 -0.08 0.16
CA TRP A 224 14.26 1.13 -0.66
C TRP A 224 13.80 2.34 0.15
N SER A 225 12.86 2.17 1.08
CA SER A 225 12.45 3.23 2.02
C SER A 225 13.64 3.83 2.76
N PHE A 226 14.45 2.99 3.41
CA PHE A 226 15.64 3.46 4.12
C PHE A 226 16.69 4.09 3.19
N CYS A 227 16.75 3.65 1.93
CA CYS A 227 17.54 4.35 0.92
C CYS A 227 17.01 5.76 0.59
N LEU A 228 15.71 6.00 0.64
CA LEU A 228 15.13 7.33 0.44
C LEU A 228 15.28 8.17 1.70
N ASP A 229 15.12 7.57 2.88
CA ASP A 229 15.18 8.28 4.17
C ASP A 229 16.55 8.93 4.40
N ARG A 230 17.66 8.34 3.88
CA ARG A 230 18.99 8.97 3.92
C ARG A 230 19.03 10.34 3.22
N TYR A 231 18.26 10.53 2.14
CA TYR A 231 18.18 11.82 1.44
C TYR A 231 17.29 12.80 2.20
N LEU A 232 16.30 12.29 2.96
CA LEU A 232 15.43 13.12 3.79
C LEU A 232 16.16 13.75 4.98
N LEU A 233 17.34 13.23 5.39
CA LEU A 233 18.17 13.85 6.41
C LEU A 233 18.58 15.30 6.06
N LEU A 234 18.67 15.63 4.77
CA LEU A 234 18.98 16.98 4.31
C LEU A 234 17.84 17.98 4.53
N TYR A 235 16.62 17.52 4.77
CA TYR A 235 15.47 18.36 5.12
C TYR A 235 15.37 18.63 6.64
N GLY A 236 16.29 18.10 7.42
CA GLY A 236 16.33 18.31 8.86
C GLY A 236 16.33 19.80 9.22
N ASN A 237 15.46 20.19 10.14
CA ASN A 237 15.42 21.54 10.70
C ASN A 237 15.62 21.44 12.21
N ASN A 238 16.84 21.54 12.65
CA ASN A 238 17.23 21.42 14.05
C ASN A 238 17.21 22.78 14.78
N GLY A 239 16.42 23.72 14.28
CA GLY A 239 16.15 25.01 14.91
C GLY A 239 17.24 26.08 14.69
N VAL A 240 18.50 25.70 14.67
CA VAL A 240 19.65 26.61 14.48
C VAL A 240 20.25 26.49 13.08
N VAL A 241 20.25 25.27 12.51
CA VAL A 241 20.81 24.98 11.20
C VAL A 241 19.80 24.21 10.39
N VAL A 242 19.56 24.63 9.15
CA VAL A 242 18.76 23.86 8.16
C VAL A 242 19.71 22.93 7.44
N GLY A 243 19.36 21.64 7.40
CA GLY A 243 20.15 20.59 6.75
C GLY A 243 20.59 19.49 7.72
N ALA A 244 21.41 18.56 7.22
CA ALA A 244 21.91 17.44 8.01
C ALA A 244 22.89 17.91 9.10
N SER A 245 22.63 17.49 10.32
CA SER A 245 23.53 17.75 11.47
C SER A 245 24.71 16.76 11.47
N TYR A 246 25.70 17.02 12.33
CA TYR A 246 26.82 16.09 12.55
C TYR A 246 26.32 14.69 12.99
N THR A 247 25.29 14.65 13.83
CA THR A 247 24.68 13.41 14.32
C THR A 247 24.01 12.65 13.19
N ASP A 248 23.30 13.35 12.29
CA ASP A 248 22.61 12.72 11.16
C ASP A 248 23.61 12.04 10.23
N ILE A 249 24.77 12.65 9.99
CA ILE A 249 25.80 12.08 9.11
C ILE A 249 26.57 10.94 9.77
N HIS A 250 26.94 11.06 11.06
CA HIS A 250 27.84 10.11 11.70
C HIS A 250 27.14 8.99 12.46
N VAL A 251 25.86 9.16 12.82
CA VAL A 251 25.08 8.16 13.55
C VAL A 251 23.91 7.66 12.72
N GLU A 252 23.04 8.54 12.23
CA GLU A 252 21.81 8.14 11.58
C GLU A 252 22.05 7.54 10.20
N LEU A 253 22.92 8.14 9.40
CA LEU A 253 23.26 7.62 8.08
C LEU A 253 23.85 6.19 8.11
N PRO A 254 24.84 5.84 8.97
CA PRO A 254 25.30 4.47 9.12
C PRO A 254 24.22 3.50 9.59
N ILE A 255 23.33 3.94 10.48
CA ILE A 255 22.18 3.14 10.94
C ILE A 255 21.25 2.84 9.78
N LEU A 256 20.86 3.83 8.98
CA LEU A 256 20.03 3.64 7.79
C LEU A 256 20.65 2.65 6.81
N MET A 257 21.97 2.75 6.56
CA MET A 257 22.67 1.82 5.68
C MET A 257 22.69 0.38 6.24
N ALA A 258 22.82 0.22 7.55
CA ALA A 258 22.72 -1.08 8.19
C ALA A 258 21.30 -1.66 8.09
N LEU A 259 20.26 -0.84 8.24
CA LEU A 259 18.86 -1.23 8.04
C LEU A 259 18.57 -1.62 6.58
N VAL A 260 19.13 -0.91 5.60
CA VAL A 260 19.06 -1.31 4.19
C VAL A 260 19.61 -2.72 4.00
N ALA A 261 20.84 -2.98 4.50
CA ALA A 261 21.47 -4.30 4.37
C ALA A 261 20.65 -5.39 5.07
N LEU A 262 20.12 -5.11 6.26
CA LEU A 262 19.25 -6.02 7.02
C LEU A 262 17.97 -6.33 6.25
N CYS A 263 17.30 -5.31 5.71
CA CYS A 263 16.07 -5.49 4.94
C CYS A 263 16.32 -6.24 3.63
N CYS A 264 17.43 -5.99 2.94
CA CYS A 264 17.84 -6.78 1.77
C CYS A 264 18.05 -8.26 2.12
N ALA A 265 18.76 -8.54 3.20
CA ALA A 265 18.96 -9.91 3.68
C ALA A 265 17.62 -10.58 4.09
N ALA A 266 16.74 -9.85 4.79
CA ALA A 266 15.42 -10.31 5.18
C ALA A 266 14.52 -10.57 3.97
N SER A 267 14.61 -9.74 2.92
CA SER A 267 13.90 -9.93 1.65
C SER A 267 14.32 -11.24 0.97
N ILE A 268 15.63 -11.45 0.81
CA ILE A 268 16.19 -12.68 0.20
C ILE A 268 15.79 -13.92 1.03
N ALA A 269 15.92 -13.86 2.34
CA ALA A 269 15.55 -14.95 3.24
C ALA A 269 14.03 -15.25 3.17
N SER A 270 13.20 -14.22 3.03
CA SER A 270 11.75 -14.38 2.88
C SER A 270 11.38 -15.04 1.54
N PHE A 271 12.03 -14.67 0.44
CA PHE A 271 11.83 -15.34 -0.85
C PHE A 271 12.32 -16.80 -0.82
N ALA A 272 13.45 -17.07 -0.17
CA ALA A 272 13.93 -18.44 0.05
C ALA A 272 12.95 -19.26 0.88
N ASN A 273 12.32 -18.65 1.89
CA ASN A 273 11.33 -19.30 2.74
C ASN A 273 10.05 -19.72 1.99
N ALA A 274 9.74 -19.11 0.86
CA ALA A 274 8.63 -19.57 0.01
C ALA A 274 8.81 -21.04 -0.44
N ARG A 275 10.07 -21.52 -0.53
CA ARG A 275 10.41 -22.92 -0.79
C ARG A 275 10.54 -23.75 0.49
N LEU A 276 11.14 -23.18 1.54
CA LEU A 276 11.38 -23.85 2.83
C LEU A 276 10.07 -24.03 3.64
N ARG A 277 9.14 -23.09 3.49
CA ARG A 277 7.80 -23.10 4.10
C ARG A 277 7.82 -23.18 5.63
N SER A 278 8.79 -22.52 6.26
CA SER A 278 8.90 -22.40 7.70
C SER A 278 8.06 -21.23 8.21
N VAL A 279 7.20 -21.43 9.22
CA VAL A 279 6.43 -20.34 9.87
C VAL A 279 7.31 -19.46 10.76
N LYS A 280 8.34 -20.06 11.35
CA LYS A 280 9.19 -19.38 12.33
C LYS A 280 10.07 -18.31 11.71
N LEU A 281 10.55 -18.55 10.48
CA LEU A 281 11.50 -17.67 9.80
C LEU A 281 10.90 -16.29 9.45
N PRO A 282 9.71 -16.18 8.83
CA PRO A 282 9.08 -14.88 8.59
C PRO A 282 8.80 -14.09 9.86
N LEU A 283 8.34 -14.76 10.93
CA LEU A 283 8.07 -14.11 12.21
C LEU A 283 9.35 -13.59 12.87
N ALA A 284 10.43 -14.39 12.82
CA ALA A 284 11.73 -13.98 13.37
C ALA A 284 12.32 -12.79 12.59
N LEU A 285 12.24 -12.80 11.25
CA LEU A 285 12.71 -11.68 10.42
C LEU A 285 11.90 -10.41 10.67
N LEU A 286 10.58 -10.53 10.77
CA LEU A 286 9.72 -9.38 11.06
C LEU A 286 10.03 -8.81 12.45
N ALA A 287 10.14 -9.66 13.48
CA ALA A 287 10.49 -9.24 14.82
C ALA A 287 11.90 -8.61 14.89
N LEU A 288 12.85 -9.14 14.12
CA LEU A 288 14.21 -8.58 14.04
C LEU A 288 14.22 -7.19 13.42
N VAL A 289 13.59 -7.02 12.26
CA VAL A 289 13.57 -5.71 11.55
C VAL A 289 12.78 -4.68 12.36
N LEU A 290 11.59 -5.02 12.86
CA LEU A 290 10.80 -4.10 13.69
C LEU A 290 11.51 -3.78 15.02
N GLY A 291 12.12 -4.78 15.66
CA GLY A 291 12.86 -4.59 16.91
C GLY A 291 14.07 -3.68 16.71
N THR A 292 14.86 -3.89 15.66
CA THR A 292 16.01 -3.03 15.36
C THR A 292 15.56 -1.61 14.99
N SER A 293 14.54 -1.45 14.17
CA SER A 293 14.00 -0.13 13.81
C SER A 293 13.47 0.61 15.04
N PHE A 294 12.77 -0.07 15.95
CA PHE A 294 12.23 0.53 17.16
C PHE A 294 13.31 0.91 18.18
N VAL A 295 14.38 0.12 18.29
CA VAL A 295 15.50 0.40 19.21
C VAL A 295 16.40 1.50 18.67
N LEU A 296 16.59 1.56 17.35
CA LEU A 296 17.50 2.52 16.74
C LEU A 296 16.85 3.90 16.49
N ALA A 297 15.54 3.96 16.27
CA ALA A 297 14.82 5.23 16.11
C ALA A 297 14.95 6.19 17.30
N PRO A 298 14.78 5.77 18.57
CA PRO A 298 14.99 6.68 19.73
C PRO A 298 16.46 7.01 20.01
N VAL A 299 17.41 6.20 19.55
CA VAL A 299 18.84 6.53 19.66
C VAL A 299 19.19 7.73 18.78
N ALA A 300 18.59 7.78 17.58
CA ALA A 300 18.71 8.93 16.68
C ALA A 300 18.08 10.21 17.27
N THR A 301 16.90 10.08 17.91
CA THR A 301 16.19 11.22 18.53
C THR A 301 16.64 11.52 19.97
N GLY A 302 17.12 10.54 20.73
CA GLY A 302 17.46 10.65 22.14
C GLY A 302 18.84 11.28 22.42
N CYS A 303 19.76 11.28 21.45
CA CYS A 303 21.00 12.09 21.56
C CYS A 303 20.72 13.59 21.61
N PHE A 304 19.52 14.02 21.23
CA PHE A 304 19.12 15.43 21.21
C PHE A 304 18.67 15.95 22.59
N SER A 305 18.12 15.10 23.47
CA SER A 305 17.63 15.52 24.80
C SER A 305 18.70 15.56 25.88
N ALA A 306 19.88 15.00 25.63
CA ALA A 306 20.96 14.92 26.61
C ALA A 306 22.01 16.04 26.49
N SER A 307 21.88 16.95 25.51
CA SER A 307 22.80 18.05 25.24
C SER A 307 22.19 19.47 25.43
N MET A 308 21.05 19.56 26.14
CA MET A 308 20.52 20.83 26.65
C MET A 308 20.77 20.98 28.15
#